data_4607d6b7e6af24c59aed3f6247c9b9fd
#
_entry.id   4607d6b7e6af24c59aed3f6247c9b9fd
#
_cell.length_a   1.000
_cell.length_b   1.000
_cell.length_c   1.000
_cell.angle_alpha   90.00
_cell.angle_beta   90.00
_cell.angle_gamma   90.00
#
_symmetry.space_group_name_H-M   'P 1'
#
loop_
_entity.id
_entity.type
_entity.pdbx_description
1 polymer ?
#
loop_
_entity_poly.entity_id
_entity_poly.type
_entity_poly.pdbx_seq_one_letter_code
_entity_poly.pdbx_strand_id
1 'polypeptide(L)'
;YSSPIQRAKHTAEIAGKHNSIDVTIDERLIELDMGKFTGMPYDEIFNSHGNVFMKFYNGELEIAHNGVETFSQVKTRILGLVDDVIEKHPDENVVLVTHMDPIKAMLSTIVDLSPVNLFELIIANASLNIFREHENKFSVLGLNVMHTSRFDQD
;
A
#
# COMPACT_ATOMS: atom_id res chain seq x y z
N TYR A 1 7.46 2.09 10.88
CA TYR A 1 6.33 1.17 11.04
C TYR A 1 6.34 0.14 9.91
N SER A 2 5.86 -1.08 10.15
CA SER A 2 5.83 -2.13 9.14
C SER A 2 4.59 -2.99 9.21
N SER A 3 4.15 -3.43 8.03
CA SER A 3 3.24 -4.57 7.91
C SER A 3 3.81 -5.81 8.62
N PRO A 4 2.97 -6.63 9.28
CA PRO A 4 3.37 -7.91 9.86
C PRO A 4 3.74 -8.95 8.80
N ILE A 5 3.34 -8.76 7.53
CA ILE A 5 3.62 -9.69 6.44
C ILE A 5 5.13 -9.80 6.24
N GLN A 6 5.64 -11.03 6.26
CA GLN A 6 7.08 -11.33 6.39
C GLN A 6 7.98 -10.56 5.40
N ARG A 7 7.59 -10.43 4.13
CA ARG A 7 8.38 -9.70 3.12
C ARG A 7 8.56 -8.21 3.47
N ALA A 8 7.53 -7.55 4.00
CA ALA A 8 7.60 -6.15 4.43
C ALA A 8 8.35 -6.03 5.76
N LYS A 9 8.01 -6.86 6.74
CA LYS A 9 8.67 -6.91 8.05
C LYS A 9 10.17 -7.10 7.92
N HIS A 10 10.63 -8.08 7.12
CA HIS A 10 12.04 -8.32 6.90
C HIS A 10 12.75 -7.13 6.24
N THR A 11 12.11 -6.48 5.27
CA THR A 11 12.64 -5.24 4.67
C THR A 11 12.79 -4.13 5.71
N ALA A 12 11.78 -3.93 6.55
CA ALA A 12 11.81 -2.93 7.62
C ALA A 12 12.89 -3.21 8.66
N GLU A 13 13.04 -4.48 9.08
CA GLU A 13 14.07 -4.89 10.03
C GLU A 13 15.49 -4.62 9.50
N ILE A 14 15.74 -4.90 8.21
CA ILE A 14 17.03 -4.59 7.57
C ILE A 14 17.29 -3.07 7.57
N ALA A 15 16.29 -2.29 7.13
CA ALA A 15 16.39 -0.84 7.07
C ALA A 15 16.54 -0.22 8.47
N GLY A 16 15.76 -0.68 9.44
CA GLY A 16 15.81 -0.23 10.83
C GLY A 16 17.15 -0.54 11.48
N LYS A 17 17.65 -1.77 11.32
CA LYS A 17 18.96 -2.18 11.84
C LYS A 17 20.11 -1.31 11.31
N HIS A 18 20.07 -0.99 10.01
CA HIS A 18 21.10 -0.15 9.38
C HIS A 18 21.13 1.28 9.99
N ASN A 19 19.97 1.78 10.42
CA ASN A 19 19.82 3.13 10.95
C ASN A 19 19.66 3.17 12.47
N SER A 20 19.80 2.04 13.18
CA SER A 20 19.61 1.92 14.63
C SER A 20 18.20 2.38 15.09
N ILE A 21 17.18 2.02 14.31
CA ILE A 21 15.77 2.36 14.55
C ILE A 21 14.98 1.07 14.81
N ASP A 22 14.20 1.07 15.88
CA ASP A 22 13.27 -0.02 16.17
C ASP A 22 12.07 0.00 15.24
N VAL A 23 11.62 -1.19 14.81
CA VAL A 23 10.47 -1.36 13.93
C VAL A 23 9.22 -1.65 14.73
N THR A 24 8.21 -0.81 14.59
CA THR A 24 6.87 -1.03 15.15
C THR A 24 5.99 -1.74 14.12
N ILE A 25 5.38 -2.85 14.49
CA ILE A 25 4.43 -3.57 13.64
C ILE A 25 3.04 -2.96 13.78
N ASP A 26 2.37 -2.73 12.63
CA ASP A 26 0.98 -2.27 12.60
C ASP A 26 0.19 -3.05 11.53
N GLU A 27 -0.89 -3.70 11.96
CA GLU A 27 -1.77 -4.51 11.11
C GLU A 27 -2.45 -3.69 10.00
N ARG A 28 -2.59 -2.39 10.17
CA ARG A 28 -3.18 -1.51 9.17
C ARG A 28 -2.31 -1.35 7.91
N LEU A 29 -1.05 -1.81 7.96
CA LEU A 29 -0.11 -1.81 6.83
C LEU A 29 -0.15 -3.09 5.98
N ILE A 30 -1.02 -4.06 6.26
CA ILE A 30 -1.11 -5.29 5.45
C ILE A 30 -1.53 -4.98 4.00
N GLU A 31 -1.26 -5.93 3.10
CA GLU A 31 -1.77 -5.89 1.73
C GLU A 31 -3.29 -6.07 1.72
N LEU A 32 -3.93 -5.81 0.58
CA LEU A 32 -5.31 -6.18 0.32
C LEU A 32 -5.59 -7.61 0.81
N ASP A 33 -6.57 -7.77 1.70
CA ASP A 33 -7.04 -9.10 2.08
C ASP A 33 -7.92 -9.67 0.97
N MET A 34 -7.44 -10.74 0.33
CA MET A 34 -8.13 -11.42 -0.75
C MET A 34 -9.17 -12.44 -0.26
N GLY A 35 -9.40 -12.54 1.06
CA GLY A 35 -10.39 -13.44 1.63
C GLY A 35 -10.24 -14.88 1.12
N LYS A 36 -11.31 -15.41 0.52
CA LYS A 36 -11.31 -16.79 -0.04
C LYS A 36 -10.34 -17.00 -1.20
N PHE A 37 -9.86 -15.94 -1.81
CA PHE A 37 -8.92 -16.00 -2.93
C PHE A 37 -7.45 -15.98 -2.51
N THR A 38 -7.19 -15.86 -1.20
CA THR A 38 -5.81 -15.84 -0.69
C THR A 38 -5.06 -17.11 -1.10
N GLY A 39 -3.93 -16.92 -1.79
CA GLY A 39 -3.09 -18.02 -2.28
C GLY A 39 -3.52 -18.65 -3.60
N MET A 40 -4.64 -18.21 -4.17
CA MET A 40 -5.06 -18.66 -5.50
C MET A 40 -4.29 -17.93 -6.61
N PRO A 41 -3.94 -18.61 -7.72
CA PRO A 41 -3.38 -17.96 -8.89
C PRO A 41 -4.33 -16.93 -9.50
N TYR A 42 -3.77 -15.82 -10.00
CA TYR A 42 -4.58 -14.76 -10.63
C TYR A 42 -5.51 -15.28 -11.75
N ASP A 43 -4.97 -16.11 -12.64
CA ASP A 43 -5.73 -16.66 -13.78
C ASP A 43 -6.91 -17.52 -13.32
N GLU A 44 -6.76 -18.27 -12.22
CA GLU A 44 -7.84 -19.08 -11.66
C GLU A 44 -8.96 -18.18 -11.11
N ILE A 45 -8.60 -17.13 -10.38
CA ILE A 45 -9.54 -16.14 -9.87
C ILE A 45 -10.26 -15.47 -11.04
N PHE A 46 -9.52 -15.01 -12.05
CA PHE A 46 -10.06 -14.29 -13.19
C PHE A 46 -11.04 -15.15 -14.00
N ASN A 47 -10.68 -16.41 -14.27
CA ASN A 47 -11.52 -17.32 -15.06
C ASN A 47 -12.82 -17.71 -14.33
N SER A 48 -12.79 -17.78 -12.99
CA SER A 48 -13.93 -18.24 -12.19
C SER A 48 -14.82 -17.10 -11.69
N HIS A 49 -14.25 -15.91 -11.44
CA HIS A 49 -14.91 -14.80 -10.76
C HIS A 49 -14.78 -13.45 -11.50
N GLY A 50 -14.15 -13.44 -12.67
CA GLY A 50 -13.85 -12.23 -13.43
C GLY A 50 -12.73 -11.40 -12.79
N ASN A 51 -12.60 -10.15 -13.21
CA ASN A 51 -11.55 -9.28 -12.72
C ASN A 51 -11.87 -8.73 -11.32
N VAL A 52 -11.56 -9.53 -10.29
CA VAL A 52 -11.79 -9.17 -8.88
C VAL A 52 -11.02 -7.91 -8.48
N PHE A 53 -9.81 -7.70 -9.03
CA PHE A 53 -9.03 -6.48 -8.75
C PHE A 53 -9.68 -5.23 -9.35
N MET A 54 -10.25 -5.32 -10.56
CA MET A 54 -11.00 -4.19 -11.12
C MET A 54 -12.25 -3.88 -10.29
N LYS A 55 -12.97 -4.91 -9.83
CA LYS A 55 -14.11 -4.75 -8.92
C LYS A 55 -13.70 -4.08 -7.60
N PHE A 56 -12.53 -4.45 -7.05
CA PHE A 56 -11.95 -3.83 -5.87
C PHE A 56 -11.75 -2.32 -6.08
N TYR A 57 -11.07 -1.91 -7.15
CA TYR A 57 -10.84 -0.49 -7.43
C TYR A 57 -12.11 0.27 -7.79
N ASN A 58 -13.10 -0.39 -8.40
CA ASN A 58 -14.44 0.19 -8.62
C ASN A 58 -15.24 0.38 -7.33
N GLY A 59 -14.79 -0.19 -6.21
CA GLY A 59 -15.51 -0.15 -4.95
C GLY A 59 -16.76 -1.04 -4.93
N GLU A 60 -16.79 -2.09 -5.75
CA GLU A 60 -17.92 -3.01 -5.83
C GLU A 60 -18.02 -3.85 -4.55
N LEU A 61 -19.13 -3.69 -3.81
CA LEU A 61 -19.31 -4.34 -2.51
C LEU A 61 -19.54 -5.86 -2.61
N GLU A 62 -19.84 -6.37 -3.80
CA GLU A 62 -20.08 -7.82 -3.98
C GLU A 62 -18.84 -8.67 -3.66
N ILE A 63 -17.62 -8.12 -3.80
CA ILE A 63 -16.39 -8.84 -3.47
C ILE A 63 -16.33 -9.21 -1.98
N ALA A 64 -16.94 -8.40 -1.12
CA ALA A 64 -17.00 -8.66 0.32
C ALA A 64 -17.72 -9.96 0.68
N HIS A 65 -18.63 -10.46 -0.17
CA HIS A 65 -19.27 -11.76 0.02
C HIS A 65 -18.28 -12.94 -0.01
N ASN A 66 -17.10 -12.72 -0.61
CA ASN A 66 -15.99 -13.68 -0.64
C ASN A 66 -14.94 -13.37 0.46
N GLY A 67 -15.23 -12.45 1.36
CA GLY A 67 -14.31 -12.00 2.39
C GLY A 67 -13.18 -11.12 1.87
N VAL A 68 -13.25 -10.67 0.61
CA VAL A 68 -12.26 -9.72 0.05
C VAL A 68 -12.48 -8.34 0.66
N GLU A 69 -11.42 -7.72 1.13
CA GLU A 69 -11.45 -6.36 1.63
C GLU A 69 -11.84 -5.38 0.50
N THR A 70 -12.68 -4.40 0.79
CA THR A 70 -13.04 -3.37 -0.18
C THR A 70 -12.00 -2.25 -0.22
N PHE A 71 -11.91 -1.53 -1.34
CA PHE A 71 -10.99 -0.38 -1.47
C PHE A 71 -11.23 0.68 -0.40
N SER A 72 -12.50 0.90 -0.02
CA SER A 72 -12.87 1.81 1.06
C SER A 72 -12.33 1.35 2.42
N GLN A 73 -12.33 0.05 2.70
CA GLN A 73 -11.78 -0.49 3.96
C GLN A 73 -10.25 -0.32 4.00
N VAL A 74 -9.54 -0.66 2.90
CA VAL A 74 -8.09 -0.40 2.80
C VAL A 74 -7.78 1.07 3.02
N LYS A 75 -8.53 1.96 2.36
CA LYS A 75 -8.37 3.41 2.50
C LYS A 75 -8.61 3.87 3.93
N THR A 76 -9.65 3.39 4.58
CA THR A 76 -9.98 3.76 5.96
C THR A 76 -8.87 3.37 6.93
N ARG A 77 -8.37 2.11 6.85
CA ARG A 77 -7.32 1.65 7.77
C ARG A 77 -6.00 2.38 7.58
N ILE A 78 -5.60 2.65 6.31
CA ILE A 78 -4.33 3.33 6.07
C ILE A 78 -4.38 4.80 6.48
N LEU A 79 -5.49 5.50 6.24
CA LEU A 79 -5.65 6.88 6.68
C LEU A 79 -5.67 6.99 8.21
N GLY A 80 -6.37 6.08 8.89
CA GLY A 80 -6.35 6.05 10.35
C GLY A 80 -4.96 5.79 10.95
N LEU A 81 -4.10 5.00 10.27
CA LEU A 81 -2.70 4.88 10.67
C LEU A 81 -1.94 6.18 10.43
N VAL A 82 -2.12 6.80 9.26
CA VAL A 82 -1.42 8.04 8.90
C VAL A 82 -1.76 9.16 9.87
N ASP A 83 -3.03 9.30 10.25
CA ASP A 83 -3.47 10.29 11.25
C ASP A 83 -2.78 10.06 12.61
N ASP A 84 -2.75 8.81 13.09
CA ASP A 84 -2.05 8.45 14.33
C ASP A 84 -0.54 8.73 14.26
N VAL A 85 0.08 8.49 13.10
CA VAL A 85 1.50 8.72 12.88
C VAL A 85 1.82 10.21 12.89
N ILE A 86 1.00 11.03 12.23
CA ILE A 86 1.17 12.50 12.23
C ILE A 86 1.05 13.05 13.64
N GLU A 87 0.08 12.58 14.44
CA GLU A 87 -0.10 13.01 15.82
C GLU A 87 1.10 12.64 16.72
N LYS A 88 1.65 11.44 16.53
CA LYS A 88 2.76 10.92 17.36
C LYS A 88 4.13 11.48 16.99
N HIS A 89 4.30 11.85 15.74
CA HIS A 89 5.60 12.20 15.15
C HIS A 89 5.56 13.57 14.43
N PRO A 90 5.17 14.65 15.15
CA PRO A 90 5.13 15.97 14.54
C PRO A 90 6.53 16.38 14.06
N ASP A 91 6.60 16.88 12.83
CA ASP A 91 7.84 17.34 12.17
C ASP A 91 8.93 16.26 11.98
N GLU A 92 8.57 14.97 12.07
CA GLU A 92 9.50 13.86 11.85
C GLU A 92 9.30 13.23 10.47
N ASN A 93 10.37 12.57 9.98
CA ASN A 93 10.26 11.68 8.83
C ASN A 93 9.92 10.27 9.32
N VAL A 94 8.79 9.74 8.87
CA VAL A 94 8.35 8.39 9.22
C VAL A 94 8.37 7.49 8.00
N VAL A 95 8.89 6.27 8.15
CA VAL A 95 8.90 5.25 7.10
C VAL A 95 7.82 4.21 7.39
N LEU A 96 6.92 4.01 6.43
CA LEU A 96 5.90 2.97 6.45
C LEU A 96 6.29 1.89 5.44
N VAL A 97 6.62 0.69 5.91
CA VAL A 97 6.94 -0.45 5.03
C VAL A 97 5.68 -1.27 4.83
N THR A 98 5.12 -1.16 3.64
CA THR A 98 3.81 -1.69 3.30
C THR A 98 3.79 -2.31 1.90
N HIS A 99 2.64 -2.35 1.25
CA HIS A 99 2.37 -3.03 -0.01
C HIS A 99 1.71 -2.10 -1.02
N MET A 100 1.43 -2.64 -2.20
CA MET A 100 0.94 -1.87 -3.35
C MET A 100 -0.41 -1.20 -3.08
N ASP A 101 -1.41 -1.95 -2.62
CA ASP A 101 -2.77 -1.42 -2.49
C ASP A 101 -2.93 -0.36 -1.39
N PRO A 102 -2.31 -0.48 -0.21
CA PRO A 102 -2.24 0.61 0.76
C PRO A 102 -1.60 1.90 0.21
N ILE A 103 -0.53 1.78 -0.60
CA ILE A 103 0.10 2.96 -1.23
C ILE A 103 -0.85 3.60 -2.25
N LYS A 104 -1.53 2.81 -3.08
CA LYS A 104 -2.54 3.31 -4.01
C LYS A 104 -3.73 3.94 -3.31
N ALA A 105 -4.17 3.36 -2.18
CA ALA A 105 -5.23 3.92 -1.36
C ALA A 105 -4.84 5.30 -0.79
N MET A 106 -3.61 5.44 -0.28
CA MET A 106 -3.07 6.73 0.15
C MET A 106 -2.99 7.72 -1.01
N LEU A 107 -2.45 7.30 -2.15
CA LEU A 107 -2.33 8.15 -3.35
C LEU A 107 -3.70 8.66 -3.82
N SER A 108 -4.74 7.82 -3.78
CA SER A 108 -6.11 8.19 -4.18
C SER A 108 -6.75 9.27 -3.31
N THR A 109 -6.15 9.63 -2.19
CA THR A 109 -6.60 10.76 -1.36
C THR A 109 -6.05 12.10 -1.82
N ILE A 110 -4.98 12.05 -2.61
CA ILE A 110 -4.21 13.25 -3.03
C ILE A 110 -4.49 13.55 -4.51
N VAL A 111 -4.59 12.49 -5.31
CA VAL A 111 -4.77 12.58 -6.76
C VAL A 111 -6.07 11.88 -7.13
N ASP A 112 -6.92 12.57 -7.91
CA ASP A 112 -8.15 11.98 -8.43
C ASP A 112 -7.82 11.00 -9.55
N LEU A 113 -7.75 9.71 -9.18
CA LEU A 113 -7.47 8.60 -10.09
C LEU A 113 -8.72 7.75 -10.30
N SER A 114 -9.05 7.51 -11.58
CA SER A 114 -10.11 6.56 -11.91
C SER A 114 -9.74 5.13 -11.46
N PRO A 115 -10.72 4.24 -11.24
CA PRO A 115 -10.46 2.83 -10.95
C PRO A 115 -9.54 2.15 -11.96
N VAL A 116 -9.70 2.47 -13.26
CA VAL A 116 -8.82 1.95 -14.32
C VAL A 116 -7.39 2.40 -14.12
N ASN A 117 -7.19 3.70 -13.84
CA ASN A 117 -5.84 4.24 -13.60
C ASN A 117 -5.20 3.65 -12.34
N LEU A 118 -5.98 3.41 -11.29
CA LEU A 118 -5.50 2.72 -10.09
C LEU A 118 -5.11 1.26 -10.38
N PHE A 119 -5.87 0.56 -11.22
CA PHE A 119 -5.55 -0.80 -11.63
C PHE A 119 -4.25 -0.85 -12.44
N GLU A 120 -4.10 0.02 -13.45
CA GLU A 120 -2.92 0.08 -14.32
C GLU A 120 -1.66 0.62 -13.62
N LEU A 121 -1.81 1.38 -12.52
CA LEU A 121 -0.67 1.91 -11.79
C LEU A 121 0.11 0.77 -11.12
N ILE A 122 1.38 0.65 -11.47
CA ILE A 122 2.30 -0.32 -10.84
C ILE A 122 3.12 0.40 -9.78
N ILE A 123 3.08 -0.10 -8.56
CA ILE A 123 4.02 0.27 -7.50
C ILE A 123 5.09 -0.83 -7.44
N ALA A 124 6.30 -0.48 -7.80
CA ALA A 124 7.38 -1.43 -7.90
C ALA A 124 7.86 -1.91 -6.52
N ASN A 125 8.28 -3.16 -6.43
CA ASN A 125 8.88 -3.70 -5.22
C ASN A 125 10.16 -2.93 -4.84
N ALA A 126 10.32 -2.65 -3.55
CA ALA A 126 11.43 -1.89 -2.99
C ALA A 126 11.57 -0.45 -3.54
N SER A 127 10.48 0.12 -4.06
CA SER A 127 10.42 1.53 -4.42
C SER A 127 10.11 2.41 -3.19
N LEU A 128 10.56 3.65 -3.23
CA LEU A 128 10.15 4.68 -2.29
C LEU A 128 9.00 5.49 -2.90
N ASN A 129 7.96 5.70 -2.11
CA ASN A 129 6.83 6.53 -2.45
C ASN A 129 6.74 7.60 -1.36
N ILE A 130 6.97 8.86 -1.72
CA ILE A 130 7.23 9.94 -0.77
C ILE A 130 6.03 10.87 -0.76
N PHE A 131 5.40 10.96 0.40
CA PHE A 131 4.29 11.86 0.68
C PHE A 131 4.73 12.88 1.73
N ARG A 132 4.27 14.12 1.59
CA ARG A 132 4.46 15.16 2.58
C ARG A 132 3.11 15.68 3.03
N GLU A 133 2.91 15.70 4.33
CA GLU A 133 1.82 16.42 4.97
C GLU A 133 2.28 17.83 5.36
N HIS A 134 1.45 18.83 5.16
CA HIS A 134 1.62 20.18 5.65
C HIS A 134 0.26 20.88 5.75
N GLU A 135 -0.08 21.41 6.91
CA GLU A 135 -1.36 22.08 7.19
C GLU A 135 -2.58 21.22 6.80
N ASN A 136 -2.59 19.96 7.18
CA ASN A 136 -3.62 18.95 6.86
C ASN A 136 -3.79 18.71 5.35
N LYS A 137 -2.78 18.99 4.54
CA LYS A 137 -2.76 18.69 3.11
C LYS A 137 -1.60 17.76 2.77
N PHE A 138 -1.90 16.80 1.93
CA PHE A 138 -0.88 15.90 1.42
C PHE A 138 -0.40 16.33 0.03
N SER A 139 0.88 16.10 -0.22
CA SER A 139 1.52 16.26 -1.52
C SER A 139 2.33 15.02 -1.86
N VAL A 140 2.36 14.63 -3.13
CA VAL A 140 3.23 13.56 -3.63
C VAL A 140 4.55 14.19 -4.05
N LEU A 141 5.64 13.83 -3.40
CA LEU A 141 6.98 14.30 -3.75
C LEU A 141 7.74 13.32 -4.64
N GLY A 142 7.41 12.03 -4.57
CA GLY A 142 8.01 10.99 -5.38
C GLY A 142 7.14 9.75 -5.43
N LEU A 143 7.10 9.10 -6.58
CA LEU A 143 6.40 7.85 -6.79
C LEU A 143 7.32 6.89 -7.53
N ASN A 144 7.40 5.62 -7.09
CA ASN A 144 8.29 4.62 -7.65
C ASN A 144 9.77 5.05 -7.74
N VAL A 145 10.23 5.81 -6.76
CA VAL A 145 11.65 6.21 -6.71
C VAL A 145 12.50 4.98 -6.40
N MET A 146 13.38 4.63 -7.33
CA MET A 146 14.25 3.45 -7.24
C MET A 146 15.70 3.85 -7.52
N HIS A 147 16.64 3.03 -7.05
CA HIS A 147 18.05 3.21 -7.40
C HIS A 147 18.26 2.86 -8.89
N THR A 148 18.93 3.74 -9.64
CA THR A 148 19.08 3.66 -11.10
C THR A 148 19.86 2.45 -11.61
N SER A 149 20.68 1.80 -10.79
CA SER A 149 21.45 0.61 -11.17
C SER A 149 20.59 -0.61 -11.60
N ARG A 150 19.27 -0.56 -11.45
CA ARG A 150 18.36 -1.60 -11.94
C ARG A 150 18.01 -1.48 -13.43
N PHE A 151 18.24 -0.33 -14.05
CA PHE A 151 17.89 -0.07 -15.44
C PHE A 151 19.08 -0.15 -16.41
N ASP A 152 20.29 -0.32 -15.88
CA ASP A 152 21.53 -0.38 -16.66
C ASP A 152 21.92 -1.82 -17.07
N GLN A 153 21.00 -2.78 -17.01
CA GLN A 153 21.25 -4.20 -17.32
C GLN A 153 20.44 -4.69 -18.53
N ASP A 154 20.43 -3.90 -19.61
CA ASP A 154 20.02 -4.37 -20.94
C ASP A 154 21.21 -4.54 -21.87
#